data_f93f90ac7472ecc0db14aa99336682e9
#
_entry.id   f93f90ac7472ecc0db14aa99336682e9
#
_cell.length_a   1.000
_cell.length_b   1.000
_cell.length_c   1.000
_cell.angle_alpha   90.00
_cell.angle_beta   90.00
_cell.angle_gamma   90.00
#
_symmetry.space_group_name_H-M   'P 1'
#
loop_
_entity.id
_entity.type
_entity.pdbx_description
1 polymer ?
#
loop_
_entity_poly.entity_id
_entity_poly.type
_entity_poly.pdbx_seq_one_letter_code
_entity_poly.pdbx_strand_id
1 'polypeptide(L)'
;MSLKFKSFAALALSAAMMFSVAACGTTDSGDAKSDSKAKNTTVGYDVSTIKKDDELAKLAASSKTVKDGELSVGMELSYAPAEFYAEDGKTPVGYDVDMSKAIAQTLGLKPKIVSSMFDTIVPSIG
;
A
#
# COMPACT_ATOMS: atom_id res chain seq x y z
N MET A 1 -38.81 -6.03 60.56
CA MET A 1 -39.28 -5.27 59.43
C MET A 1 -38.07 -4.63 58.75
N SER A 2 -37.37 -5.33 57.87
CA SER A 2 -36.34 -4.76 57.02
C SER A 2 -35.60 -5.89 56.28
N LEU A 3 -36.12 -6.31 55.16
CA LEU A 3 -35.47 -7.27 54.28
C LEU A 3 -36.07 -7.17 52.87
N LYS A 4 -35.87 -6.07 52.17
CA LYS A 4 -36.27 -5.98 50.76
C LYS A 4 -35.41 -5.04 49.90
N PHE A 5 -34.17 -4.72 50.31
CA PHE A 5 -33.33 -3.79 49.52
C PHE A 5 -32.01 -4.37 49.01
N LYS A 6 -31.78 -5.68 49.11
CA LYS A 6 -30.51 -6.28 48.68
C LYS A 6 -30.57 -7.07 47.37
N SER A 7 -31.74 -7.17 46.72
CA SER A 7 -31.86 -8.00 45.51
C SER A 7 -31.88 -7.21 44.20
N PHE A 8 -31.87 -5.87 44.22
CA PHE A 8 -31.87 -5.06 43.00
C PHE A 8 -30.48 -4.60 42.54
N ALA A 9 -29.45 -4.74 43.39
CA ALA A 9 -28.10 -4.33 43.01
C ALA A 9 -27.31 -5.42 42.24
N ALA A 10 -27.78 -6.67 42.24
CA ALA A 10 -27.10 -7.76 41.59
C ALA A 10 -27.48 -8.00 40.11
N LEU A 11 -28.59 -7.40 39.67
CA LEU A 11 -29.04 -7.54 38.26
C LEU A 11 -28.49 -6.45 37.32
N ALA A 12 -27.93 -5.37 37.85
CA ALA A 12 -27.40 -4.27 37.02
C ALA A 12 -25.95 -4.49 36.56
N LEU A 13 -25.24 -5.47 37.14
CA LEU A 13 -23.85 -5.75 36.79
C LEU A 13 -23.69 -6.79 35.67
N SER A 14 -24.73 -7.54 35.34
CA SER A 14 -24.66 -8.59 34.30
C SER A 14 -24.99 -8.10 32.88
N ALA A 15 -25.51 -6.87 32.75
CA ALA A 15 -25.83 -6.31 31.44
C ALA A 15 -24.67 -5.53 30.78
N ALA A 16 -23.56 -5.28 31.48
CA ALA A 16 -22.44 -4.49 31.00
C ALA A 16 -21.33 -5.33 30.31
N MET A 17 -21.43 -6.66 30.31
CA MET A 17 -20.39 -7.53 29.73
C MET A 17 -20.71 -8.11 28.35
N MET A 18 -21.81 -7.74 27.71
CA MET A 18 -22.17 -8.27 26.39
C MET A 18 -21.85 -7.33 25.22
N PHE A 19 -21.14 -6.21 25.43
CA PHE A 19 -20.79 -5.27 24.36
C PHE A 19 -19.29 -5.20 24.02
N SER A 20 -18.47 -6.14 24.48
CA SER A 20 -17.02 -6.07 24.26
C SER A 20 -16.46 -7.07 23.23
N VAL A 21 -17.27 -7.63 22.34
CA VAL A 21 -16.79 -8.57 21.29
C VAL A 21 -17.02 -8.07 19.87
N ALA A 22 -17.28 -6.77 19.69
CA ALA A 22 -17.43 -6.18 18.37
C ALA A 22 -16.33 -5.16 18.05
N ALA A 23 -15.12 -5.32 18.60
CA ALA A 23 -13.99 -4.43 18.32
C ALA A 23 -12.80 -5.23 17.75
N CYS A 24 -13.08 -6.09 16.77
CA CYS A 24 -12.04 -6.61 15.88
C CYS A 24 -12.53 -6.40 14.46
N GLY A 25 -12.11 -5.32 13.84
CA GLY A 25 -12.30 -5.18 12.41
C GLY A 25 -13.02 -3.96 11.88
N THR A 26 -12.79 -2.78 12.43
CA THR A 26 -12.79 -1.53 11.67
C THR A 26 -12.04 -0.50 12.50
N THR A 27 -10.78 -0.29 12.20
CA THR A 27 -10.10 0.94 12.59
C THR A 27 -10.69 2.07 11.76
N ASP A 28 -11.80 2.58 12.26
CA ASP A 28 -12.25 3.92 11.89
C ASP A 28 -11.29 4.88 12.61
N SER A 29 -10.18 5.16 11.96
CA SER A 29 -9.27 6.21 12.36
C SER A 29 -9.84 7.50 11.83
N GLY A 30 -10.34 8.30 12.77
CA GLY A 30 -10.91 9.61 12.52
C GLY A 30 -10.03 10.49 11.65
N ASP A 31 -10.71 11.20 10.76
CA ASP A 31 -10.40 12.49 10.17
C ASP A 31 -8.93 12.87 9.93
N ALA A 32 -8.28 12.16 9.03
CA ALA A 32 -7.34 12.75 8.13
C ALA A 32 -8.07 12.92 6.79
N LYS A 33 -8.52 14.12 6.48
CA LYS A 33 -8.93 14.50 5.13
C LYS A 33 -7.74 14.35 4.20
N SER A 34 -7.49 13.15 3.76
CA SER A 34 -6.71 12.87 2.57
C SER A 34 -7.70 12.84 1.42
N ASP A 35 -7.86 13.97 0.75
CA ASP A 35 -8.54 14.06 -0.55
C ASP A 35 -7.68 13.39 -1.65
N SER A 36 -7.24 12.18 -1.43
CA SER A 36 -6.72 11.33 -2.48
C SER A 36 -7.77 10.28 -2.79
N LYS A 37 -8.59 10.56 -3.81
CA LYS A 37 -9.37 9.55 -4.53
C LYS A 37 -8.40 8.59 -5.25
N ALA A 38 -7.63 7.85 -4.50
CA ALA A 38 -6.89 6.72 -5.04
C ALA A 38 -7.93 5.64 -5.38
N LYS A 39 -8.23 5.49 -6.65
CA LYS A 39 -9.02 4.38 -7.15
C LYS A 39 -8.15 3.13 -7.03
N ASN A 40 -8.35 2.36 -5.97
CA ASN A 40 -7.89 0.97 -5.94
C ASN A 40 -8.62 0.23 -7.05
N THR A 41 -7.94 0.03 -8.14
CA THR A 41 -8.42 -0.82 -9.23
C THR A 41 -7.78 -2.20 -9.06
N THR A 42 -8.44 -3.24 -9.52
CA THR A 42 -7.89 -4.61 -9.59
C THR A 42 -6.59 -4.71 -10.41
N VAL A 43 -6.14 -3.63 -11.00
CA VAL A 43 -4.95 -3.50 -11.84
C VAL A 43 -3.82 -2.69 -11.19
N GLY A 44 -3.86 -2.43 -9.89
CA GLY A 44 -2.86 -1.67 -9.16
C GLY A 44 -3.32 -0.29 -8.69
N TYR A 45 -2.47 0.38 -7.95
CA TYR A 45 -2.74 1.70 -7.39
C TYR A 45 -2.51 2.80 -8.44
N ASP A 46 -3.40 3.78 -8.50
CA ASP A 46 -3.21 4.94 -9.37
C ASP A 46 -2.22 5.93 -8.74
N VAL A 47 -0.99 5.90 -9.21
CA VAL A 47 0.07 6.78 -8.74
C VAL A 47 0.06 8.17 -9.39
N SER A 48 -0.85 8.45 -10.31
CA SER A 48 -0.91 9.73 -11.04
C SER A 48 -1.17 10.93 -10.13
N THR A 49 -1.75 10.69 -8.94
CA THR A 49 -2.01 11.70 -7.91
C THR A 49 -0.77 12.06 -7.09
N ILE A 50 0.30 11.28 -7.16
CA ILE A 50 1.55 11.52 -6.43
C ILE A 50 2.26 12.69 -7.10
N LYS A 51 2.59 13.71 -6.30
CA LYS A 51 3.30 14.88 -6.80
C LYS A 51 4.78 14.57 -6.96
N LYS A 52 5.33 15.04 -8.06
CA LYS A 52 6.78 15.06 -8.27
C LYS A 52 7.43 15.98 -7.22
N ASP A 53 8.53 15.54 -6.64
CA ASP A 53 9.40 16.37 -5.82
C ASP A 53 10.47 17.02 -6.71
N ASP A 54 10.48 18.35 -6.76
CA ASP A 54 11.36 19.07 -7.69
C ASP A 54 12.84 18.98 -7.32
N GLU A 55 13.19 18.83 -6.04
CA GLU A 55 14.57 18.65 -5.60
C GLU A 55 15.07 17.26 -5.93
N LEU A 56 14.28 16.24 -5.59
CA LEU A 56 14.60 14.85 -5.93
C LEU A 56 14.64 14.64 -7.45
N ALA A 57 13.75 15.26 -8.20
CA ALA A 57 13.75 15.18 -9.66
C ALA A 57 15.01 15.80 -10.29
N LYS A 58 15.51 16.91 -9.76
CA LYS A 58 16.80 17.50 -10.21
C LYS A 58 17.96 16.56 -9.92
N LEU A 59 17.97 15.94 -8.74
CA LEU A 59 18.99 14.98 -8.38
C LEU A 59 18.93 13.74 -9.28
N ALA A 60 17.75 13.21 -9.53
CA ALA A 60 17.53 12.08 -10.43
C ALA A 60 17.96 12.40 -11.87
N ALA A 61 17.67 13.61 -12.37
CA ALA A 61 18.07 14.04 -13.69
C ALA A 61 19.60 14.20 -13.84
N SER A 62 20.33 14.43 -12.75
CA SER A 62 21.80 14.49 -12.75
C SER A 62 22.45 13.12 -12.58
N SER A 63 21.69 12.08 -12.27
CA SER A 63 22.15 10.72 -12.04
C SER A 63 22.18 9.93 -13.36
N LYS A 64 23.15 9.02 -13.49
CA LYS A 64 23.18 8.12 -14.64
C LYS A 64 22.13 7.02 -14.43
N THR A 65 21.19 6.95 -15.35
CA THR A 65 20.24 5.85 -15.47
C THR A 65 20.55 5.02 -16.71
N VAL A 66 20.06 3.78 -16.78
CA VAL A 66 20.24 2.91 -17.96
C VAL A 66 19.68 3.57 -19.23
N LYS A 67 18.59 4.31 -19.06
CA LYS A 67 17.99 5.11 -20.11
C LYS A 67 17.51 6.43 -19.52
N ASP A 68 17.87 7.52 -20.14
CA ASP A 68 17.55 8.87 -19.67
C ASP A 68 16.05 9.06 -19.43
N GLY A 69 15.73 9.57 -18.25
CA GLY A 69 14.34 9.84 -17.84
C GLY A 69 13.51 8.61 -17.49
N GLU A 70 14.14 7.42 -17.37
CA GLU A 70 13.46 6.17 -17.05
C GLU A 70 14.05 5.53 -15.78
N LEU A 71 13.20 5.03 -14.90
CA LEU A 71 13.57 4.19 -13.77
C LEU A 71 13.25 2.74 -14.13
N SER A 72 14.29 1.97 -14.46
CA SER A 72 14.16 0.53 -14.71
C SER A 72 14.25 -0.24 -13.39
N VAL A 73 13.26 -1.08 -13.10
CA VAL A 73 13.20 -1.89 -11.89
C VAL A 73 13.05 -3.36 -12.27
N GLY A 74 14.05 -4.18 -11.92
CA GLY A 74 14.02 -5.63 -12.13
C GLY A 74 13.17 -6.30 -11.05
N MET A 75 12.26 -7.18 -11.46
CA MET A 75 11.36 -7.93 -10.57
C MET A 75 11.13 -9.34 -11.08
N GLU A 76 10.97 -10.29 -10.18
CA GLU A 76 10.45 -11.61 -10.51
C GLU A 76 8.94 -11.64 -10.34
N LEU A 77 8.19 -11.48 -11.42
CA LEU A 77 6.73 -11.29 -11.42
C LEU A 77 5.96 -12.60 -11.15
N SER A 78 6.28 -13.26 -10.04
CA SER A 78 5.68 -14.53 -9.61
C SER A 78 5.25 -14.54 -8.12
N TYR A 79 5.43 -13.44 -7.40
CA TYR A 79 5.19 -13.36 -5.95
C TYR A 79 3.96 -12.53 -5.61
N ALA A 80 2.76 -13.08 -5.77
CA ALA A 80 1.54 -12.43 -5.31
C ALA A 80 1.49 -12.38 -3.76
N PRO A 81 1.03 -11.28 -3.16
CA PRO A 81 0.51 -10.05 -3.76
C PRO A 81 1.57 -8.96 -4.01
N ALA A 82 2.86 -9.26 -3.81
CA ALA A 82 3.94 -8.26 -3.90
C ALA A 82 4.20 -7.83 -5.36
N GLU A 83 4.51 -8.79 -6.23
CA GLU A 83 4.86 -8.55 -7.62
C GLU A 83 4.45 -9.74 -8.49
N PHE A 84 3.53 -9.54 -9.40
CA PHE A 84 3.01 -10.61 -10.24
C PHE A 84 2.34 -10.05 -11.50
N TYR A 85 1.96 -10.92 -12.42
CA TYR A 85 1.16 -10.52 -13.58
C TYR A 85 -0.33 -10.53 -13.23
N ALA A 86 -1.07 -9.53 -13.70
CA ALA A 86 -2.52 -9.51 -13.67
C ALA A 86 -3.11 -10.70 -14.46
N GLU A 87 -4.43 -10.84 -14.45
CA GLU A 87 -5.13 -11.92 -15.14
C GLU A 87 -4.86 -11.97 -16.66
N ASP A 88 -4.44 -10.85 -17.26
CA ASP A 88 -4.06 -10.78 -18.68
C ASP A 88 -2.69 -11.45 -18.99
N GLY A 89 -1.97 -11.87 -17.95
CA GLY A 89 -0.64 -12.49 -18.05
C GLY A 89 0.45 -11.56 -18.58
N LYS A 90 0.22 -10.26 -18.63
CA LYS A 90 1.15 -9.28 -19.23
C LYS A 90 1.36 -8.04 -18.38
N THR A 91 0.35 -7.58 -17.68
CA THR A 91 0.41 -6.33 -16.89
C THR A 91 1.00 -6.61 -15.51
N PRO A 92 2.17 -6.04 -15.17
CA PRO A 92 2.73 -6.14 -13.83
C PRO A 92 1.85 -5.40 -12.83
N VAL A 93 1.52 -6.06 -11.72
CA VAL A 93 0.71 -5.55 -10.62
C VAL A 93 1.27 -6.02 -9.28
N GLY A 94 0.82 -5.41 -8.19
CA GLY A 94 1.19 -5.75 -6.84
C GLY A 94 1.85 -4.59 -6.10
N TYR A 95 2.09 -4.81 -4.82
CA TYR A 95 2.60 -3.77 -3.92
C TYR A 95 3.94 -3.19 -4.37
N ASP A 96 4.88 -4.04 -4.75
CA ASP A 96 6.22 -3.60 -5.16
C ASP A 96 6.21 -2.89 -6.51
N VAL A 97 5.31 -3.32 -7.40
CA VAL A 97 5.07 -2.64 -8.68
C VAL A 97 4.52 -1.24 -8.46
N ASP A 98 3.53 -1.10 -7.58
CA ASP A 98 2.91 0.19 -7.28
C ASP A 98 3.89 1.12 -6.55
N MET A 99 4.68 0.59 -5.62
CA MET A 99 5.73 1.34 -4.95
C MET A 99 6.79 1.84 -5.94
N SER A 100 7.22 1.00 -6.87
CA SER A 100 8.18 1.38 -7.90
C SER A 100 7.66 2.50 -8.81
N LYS A 101 6.39 2.44 -9.18
CA LYS A 101 5.71 3.50 -9.93
C LYS A 101 5.62 4.79 -9.11
N ALA A 102 5.30 4.70 -7.82
CA ALA A 102 5.23 5.85 -6.91
C ALA A 102 6.59 6.55 -6.76
N ILE A 103 7.66 5.78 -6.59
CA ILE A 103 9.03 6.30 -6.52
C ILE A 103 9.40 7.00 -7.83
N ALA A 104 9.15 6.36 -8.97
CA ALA A 104 9.43 6.97 -10.27
C ALA A 104 8.68 8.29 -10.45
N GLN A 105 7.40 8.33 -10.09
CA GLN A 105 6.58 9.55 -10.16
C GLN A 105 7.15 10.67 -9.29
N THR A 106 7.56 10.36 -8.05
CA THR A 106 8.20 11.33 -7.13
C THR A 106 9.50 11.87 -7.70
N LEU A 107 10.30 11.02 -8.35
CA LEU A 107 11.56 11.39 -8.99
C LEU A 107 11.38 12.07 -10.37
N GLY A 108 10.16 12.18 -10.88
CA GLY A 108 9.90 12.71 -12.22
C GLY A 108 10.41 11.81 -13.34
N LEU A 109 10.58 10.52 -13.09
CA LEU A 109 11.02 9.51 -14.04
C LEU A 109 9.85 8.65 -14.54
N LYS A 110 10.03 8.00 -15.70
CA LYS A 110 9.08 7.01 -16.20
C LYS A 110 9.41 5.64 -15.60
N PRO A 111 8.47 4.96 -14.92
CA PRO A 111 8.71 3.62 -14.41
C PRO A 111 8.76 2.60 -15.54
N LYS A 112 9.73 1.69 -15.50
CA LYS A 112 9.79 0.53 -16.36
C LYS A 112 10.06 -0.71 -15.54
N ILE A 113 9.07 -1.58 -15.42
CA ILE A 113 9.22 -2.89 -14.78
C ILE A 113 9.84 -3.84 -15.80
N VAL A 114 10.93 -4.49 -15.38
CA VAL A 114 11.67 -5.47 -16.18
C VAL A 114 11.54 -6.83 -15.50
N SER A 115 10.83 -7.75 -16.15
CA SER A 115 10.71 -9.13 -15.64
C SER A 115 12.07 -9.82 -15.71
N SER A 116 12.53 -10.34 -14.58
CA SER A 116 13.81 -11.02 -14.44
C SER A 116 13.67 -12.16 -13.44
N MET A 117 14.46 -13.23 -13.58
CA MET A 117 14.55 -14.25 -12.54
C MET A 117 15.35 -13.67 -11.36
N PHE A 118 14.93 -14.00 -10.14
CA PHE A 118 15.53 -13.46 -8.90
C PHE A 118 17.06 -13.57 -8.90
N ASP A 119 17.60 -14.73 -9.25
CA ASP A 119 19.05 -15.00 -9.26
C ASP A 119 19.83 -14.13 -10.26
N THR A 120 19.15 -13.55 -11.24
CA THR A 120 19.77 -12.71 -12.28
C THR A 120 19.64 -11.22 -12.04
N ILE A 121 18.80 -10.78 -11.09
CA ILE A 121 18.58 -9.35 -10.81
C ILE A 121 19.89 -8.69 -10.36
N VAL A 122 20.53 -9.24 -9.34
CA VAL A 122 21.77 -8.65 -8.79
C VAL A 122 22.91 -8.60 -9.81
N PRO A 123 23.22 -9.68 -10.56
CA PRO A 123 24.23 -9.61 -11.62
C PRO A 123 23.90 -8.64 -12.75
N SER A 124 22.62 -8.30 -12.97
CA SER A 124 22.20 -7.41 -14.06
C SER A 124 22.34 -5.92 -13.76
N ILE A 125 22.68 -5.55 -12.53
CA ILE A 125 22.81 -4.15 -12.09
C ILE A 125 24.22 -3.58 -12.35
N GLY A 126 25.17 -4.39 -12.76
CA GLY A 126 26.60 -4.06 -12.95
C GLY A 126 26.94 -3.28 -14.20
#